data_ded1f71d4b5479431afcfb5dae568f40
#
_entry.id   ded1f71d4b5479431afcfb5dae568f40
#
_cell.length_a   1.000
_cell.length_b   1.000
_cell.length_c   1.000
_cell.angle_alpha   90.00
_cell.angle_beta   90.00
_cell.angle_gamma   90.00
#
_symmetry.space_group_name_H-M   'P 1'
#
loop_
_entity.id
_entity.type
_entity.pdbx_description
1 polymer ?
#
loop_
_entity_poly.entity_id
_entity_poly.type
_entity_poly.pdbx_seq_one_letter_code
_entity_poly.pdbx_strand_id
1 'polypeptide(L)'
;MSFVQGLFAARLSRLLHPLLLLVGISLLGDALDIKNSYCKCEEFPIEDRPFVAIWNAPTGGCSVNFSININLRDFDILENPKQTWNGKYVTVFYNAQLGLYPYFTNEQGTNSYNGGMPQLINLAAHLDKMKRDIIKKIPDPDYNGLAIIDWEGWRPTWERNFDSKRIYQSRSVELVQDKHPEWSMENVIEEARKEFERTARVFMESSIKLARQIRPKGLWGFYGFPDCFGSNETNYRCSDDVSKVHH
;
A
#
# COMPACT_ATOMS: atom_id res chain seq x y z
N MET A 1 -23.11 1.48 -9.96
CA MET A 1 -22.20 1.99 -8.92
C MET A 1 -22.29 1.03 -7.74
N SER A 2 -21.44 0.01 -7.75
CA SER A 2 -21.41 -0.97 -6.64
C SER A 2 -20.21 -0.62 -5.77
N PHE A 3 -20.47 -0.05 -4.60
CA PHE A 3 -19.47 0.12 -3.55
C PHE A 3 -19.49 -1.14 -2.68
N VAL A 4 -18.53 -2.03 -2.87
CA VAL A 4 -18.19 -3.04 -1.88
C VAL A 4 -16.95 -2.54 -1.15
N GLN A 5 -17.16 -2.06 0.06
CA GLN A 5 -16.06 -1.62 0.92
C GLN A 5 -15.59 -2.80 1.76
N GLY A 6 -14.31 -3.11 1.66
CA GLY A 6 -13.71 -4.22 2.38
C GLY A 6 -13.67 -4.00 3.89
N LEU A 7 -14.16 -4.97 4.64
CA LEU A 7 -13.89 -5.12 6.07
C LEU A 7 -12.46 -5.66 6.25
N PHE A 8 -11.64 -4.96 7.02
CA PHE A 8 -10.32 -5.46 7.41
C PHE A 8 -10.43 -6.19 8.75
N ALA A 9 -10.11 -7.48 8.74
CA ALA A 9 -10.02 -8.30 9.95
C ALA A 9 -8.55 -8.54 10.31
N ALA A 10 -8.12 -8.07 11.48
CA ALA A 10 -6.83 -8.43 12.05
C ALA A 10 -7.01 -9.60 13.04
N ARG A 11 -6.39 -10.73 12.76
CA ARG A 11 -6.43 -11.92 13.62
C ARG A 11 -5.12 -12.04 14.41
N LEU A 12 -5.22 -11.96 15.75
CA LEU A 12 -4.12 -12.31 16.65
C LEU A 12 -4.19 -13.79 17.01
N SER A 13 -3.13 -14.53 16.74
CA SER A 13 -2.95 -15.87 17.29
C SER A 13 -1.91 -15.83 18.41
N ARG A 14 -2.31 -16.24 19.60
CA ARG A 14 -1.39 -16.55 20.73
C ARG A 14 -0.96 -18.00 20.62
N LEU A 15 0.33 -18.26 20.69
CA LEU A 15 0.88 -19.57 21.04
C LEU A 15 1.85 -19.45 22.20
N LEU A 16 1.62 -20.32 23.19
CA LEU A 16 2.30 -20.47 24.47
C LEU A 16 3.72 -21.02 24.32
N HIS A 17 4.60 -20.58 25.22
CA HIS A 17 5.95 -21.09 25.43
C HIS A 17 5.98 -22.48 26.07
N PRO A 18 7.10 -23.24 25.88
CA PRO A 18 7.94 -23.44 27.07
C PRO A 18 9.44 -23.19 26.83
N LEU A 19 10.07 -22.87 27.95
CA LEU A 19 11.48 -22.67 28.26
C LEU A 19 12.34 -23.90 27.92
N LEU A 20 13.51 -23.68 27.31
CA LEU A 20 14.69 -24.54 27.54
C LEU A 20 15.98 -23.71 27.40
N LEU A 21 16.70 -23.65 28.50
CA LEU A 21 18.08 -23.16 28.65
C LEU A 21 19.06 -24.13 27.99
N LEU A 22 20.01 -23.64 27.19
CA LEU A 22 21.35 -24.22 27.07
C LEU A 22 22.38 -23.16 26.68
N VAL A 23 23.43 -23.13 27.47
CA VAL A 23 24.64 -22.31 27.44
C VAL A 23 25.62 -22.88 26.40
N GLY A 24 26.29 -22.04 25.60
CA GLY A 24 27.39 -22.48 24.75
C GLY A 24 28.04 -21.33 23.98
N ILE A 25 29.27 -21.12 24.27
CA ILE A 25 30.25 -20.08 24.04
C ILE A 25 30.68 -19.89 22.57
N SER A 26 30.80 -18.62 22.15
CA SER A 26 31.86 -17.95 21.34
C SER A 26 32.24 -18.44 19.94
N LEU A 27 32.16 -17.58 18.92
CA LEU A 27 33.28 -16.91 18.24
C LEU A 27 32.78 -16.14 16.98
N LEU A 28 33.08 -14.87 16.95
CA LEU A 28 33.39 -13.95 15.86
C LEU A 28 32.91 -14.29 14.42
N GLY A 29 32.03 -13.44 13.89
CA GLY A 29 31.75 -13.27 12.50
C GLY A 29 30.62 -12.26 12.35
N ASP A 30 30.94 -11.01 11.94
CA ASP A 30 29.96 -9.97 11.61
C ASP A 30 29.07 -10.42 10.46
N ALA A 31 28.07 -11.22 10.74
CA ALA A 31 26.91 -11.44 9.90
C ALA A 31 25.88 -10.40 10.31
N LEU A 32 25.60 -9.47 9.42
CA LEU A 32 24.48 -8.54 9.50
C LEU A 32 23.23 -9.29 9.96
N ASP A 33 22.86 -9.06 11.19
CA ASP A 33 21.71 -9.68 11.87
C ASP A 33 20.40 -9.10 11.27
N ILE A 34 19.96 -9.67 10.13
CA ILE A 34 18.64 -9.44 9.56
C ILE A 34 17.61 -10.34 10.27
N LYS A 35 17.87 -10.76 11.48
CA LYS A 35 16.94 -11.55 12.28
C LYS A 35 16.17 -10.66 13.25
N ASN A 36 14.86 -10.63 13.03
CA ASN A 36 13.82 -10.19 13.96
C ASN A 36 13.66 -8.67 14.19
N SER A 37 13.48 -7.89 13.14
CA SER A 37 12.59 -6.75 13.24
C SER A 37 11.15 -7.19 12.93
N TYR A 38 10.62 -8.16 13.65
CA TYR A 38 9.18 -8.23 13.80
C TYR A 38 8.77 -6.92 14.46
N CYS A 39 8.11 -6.09 13.67
CA CYS A 39 7.48 -4.88 14.17
C CYS A 39 6.70 -5.30 15.42
N LYS A 40 7.14 -4.82 16.59
CA LYS A 40 6.29 -4.79 17.77
C LYS A 40 5.15 -3.88 17.36
N CYS A 41 4.07 -4.45 16.85
CA CYS A 41 2.85 -3.70 16.60
C CYS A 41 2.44 -3.19 17.97
N GLU A 42 2.75 -1.93 18.26
CA GLU A 42 2.14 -1.26 19.40
C GLU A 42 0.64 -1.36 19.15
N GLU A 43 -0.06 -1.80 20.16
CA GLU A 43 -1.46 -2.18 20.12
C GLU A 43 -2.30 -1.15 19.36
N PHE A 44 -3.02 -1.61 18.37
CA PHE A 44 -4.11 -0.86 17.74
C PHE A 44 -5.01 -0.34 18.88
N PRO A 45 -5.54 0.91 18.81
CA PRO A 45 -6.05 1.66 19.96
C PRO A 45 -7.19 1.02 20.76
N ILE A 46 -7.39 -0.28 20.61
CA ILE A 46 -8.44 -1.04 21.30
C ILE A 46 -7.83 -2.30 21.86
N GLU A 47 -7.38 -2.16 23.11
CA GLU A 47 -6.95 -3.27 23.93
C GLU A 47 -8.06 -4.32 24.04
N ASP A 48 -7.68 -5.61 23.99
CA ASP A 48 -8.54 -6.79 24.27
C ASP A 48 -9.67 -7.10 23.28
N ARG A 49 -9.67 -6.59 22.07
CA ARG A 49 -10.66 -6.96 21.05
C ARG A 49 -10.05 -7.84 19.95
N PRO A 50 -10.63 -9.02 19.68
CA PRO A 50 -10.16 -9.90 18.60
C PRO A 50 -10.49 -9.36 17.19
N PHE A 51 -11.39 -8.39 17.10
CA PHE A 51 -11.88 -7.79 15.87
C PHE A 51 -12.32 -6.35 16.10
N VAL A 52 -12.02 -5.48 15.15
CA VAL A 52 -12.45 -4.08 15.14
C VAL A 52 -13.04 -3.74 13.78
N ALA A 53 -14.26 -3.24 13.78
CA ALA A 53 -14.89 -2.65 12.61
C ALA A 53 -14.68 -1.13 12.60
N ILE A 54 -14.21 -0.58 11.48
CA ILE A 54 -14.03 0.87 11.30
C ILE A 54 -14.87 1.33 10.12
N TRP A 55 -15.68 2.36 10.35
CA TRP A 55 -16.47 3.00 9.31
C TRP A 55 -15.62 3.91 8.45
N ASN A 56 -15.37 3.50 7.22
CA ASN A 56 -14.63 4.28 6.25
C ASN A 56 -15.54 4.75 5.11
N ALA A 57 -16.55 5.56 5.45
CA ALA A 57 -17.42 6.22 4.50
C ALA A 57 -17.74 7.65 4.96
N PRO A 58 -17.74 8.66 4.05
CA PRO A 58 -17.94 10.06 4.43
C PRO A 58 -19.44 10.37 4.58
N THR A 59 -20.07 9.80 5.59
CA THR A 59 -21.51 9.93 5.83
C THR A 59 -21.87 11.14 6.71
N GLY A 60 -20.91 11.92 7.16
CA GLY A 60 -21.13 13.12 7.97
C GLY A 60 -22.07 14.15 7.32
N GLY A 61 -22.12 14.19 5.99
CA GLY A 61 -23.06 15.04 5.26
C GLY A 61 -24.53 14.57 5.29
N CYS A 62 -24.78 13.31 5.66
CA CYS A 62 -26.17 12.76 5.69
C CYS A 62 -27.06 13.49 6.70
N SER A 63 -26.50 13.84 7.84
CA SER A 63 -27.25 14.56 8.88
C SER A 63 -27.61 15.98 8.42
N VAL A 64 -26.68 16.68 7.74
CA VAL A 64 -26.91 18.06 7.29
C VAL A 64 -27.83 18.11 6.07
N ASN A 65 -27.63 17.22 5.09
CA ASN A 65 -28.32 17.29 3.80
C ASN A 65 -29.67 16.54 3.79
N PHE A 66 -29.82 15.53 4.64
CA PHE A 66 -30.96 14.63 4.59
C PHE A 66 -31.61 14.40 5.96
N SER A 67 -31.13 15.04 7.02
CA SER A 67 -31.59 14.82 8.41
C SER A 67 -31.48 13.36 8.86
N ILE A 68 -30.53 12.61 8.26
CA ILE A 68 -30.28 11.19 8.59
C ILE A 68 -29.04 11.11 9.48
N ASN A 69 -29.24 10.63 10.71
CA ASN A 69 -28.16 10.34 11.63
C ASN A 69 -27.85 8.85 11.64
N ILE A 70 -26.61 8.48 11.27
CA ILE A 70 -26.15 7.10 11.30
C ILE A 70 -25.46 6.88 12.65
N ASN A 71 -26.10 6.10 13.53
CA ASN A 71 -25.56 5.76 14.84
C ASN A 71 -24.75 4.45 14.74
N LEU A 72 -23.44 4.57 14.54
CA LEU A 72 -22.55 3.42 14.39
C LEU A 72 -22.18 2.78 15.73
N ARG A 73 -22.39 3.48 16.84
CA ARG A 73 -22.07 2.97 18.19
C ARG A 73 -22.97 1.80 18.59
N ASP A 74 -24.21 1.75 18.11
CA ASP A 74 -25.13 0.65 18.35
C ASP A 74 -24.62 -0.68 17.76
N PHE A 75 -23.69 -0.61 16.80
CA PHE A 75 -23.08 -1.76 16.13
C PHE A 75 -21.61 -1.96 16.54
N ASP A 76 -21.12 -1.23 17.55
CA ASP A 76 -19.74 -1.26 17.98
C ASP A 76 -18.73 -0.96 16.84
N ILE A 77 -19.12 -0.07 15.91
CA ILE A 77 -18.31 0.36 14.78
C ILE A 77 -17.64 1.68 15.13
N LEU A 78 -16.30 1.73 14.98
CA LEU A 78 -15.53 2.96 15.16
C LEU A 78 -15.70 3.87 13.95
N GLU A 79 -15.69 5.17 14.20
CA GLU A 79 -15.82 6.19 13.17
C GLU A 79 -14.84 7.34 13.40
N ASN A 80 -14.33 7.91 12.31
CA ASN A 80 -13.66 9.19 12.40
C ASN A 80 -14.63 10.28 12.91
N PRO A 81 -14.15 11.30 13.63
CA PRO A 81 -14.98 12.42 14.05
C PRO A 81 -15.79 12.98 12.88
N LYS A 82 -17.11 13.14 13.10
CA LYS A 82 -18.07 13.60 12.07
C LYS A 82 -18.15 12.68 10.84
N GLN A 83 -17.80 11.42 10.96
CA GLN A 83 -17.84 10.42 9.89
C GLN A 83 -17.13 10.91 8.62
N THR A 84 -15.91 11.44 8.76
CA THR A 84 -15.08 11.94 7.65
C THR A 84 -14.11 10.85 7.15
N TRP A 85 -13.63 11.01 5.90
CA TRP A 85 -12.62 10.12 5.31
C TRP A 85 -11.29 10.10 6.08
N ASN A 86 -10.95 11.18 6.74
CA ASN A 86 -9.65 11.35 7.40
C ASN A 86 -9.86 11.73 8.85
N GLY A 87 -9.15 11.07 9.74
CA GLY A 87 -9.26 11.35 11.16
C GLY A 87 -8.43 10.39 12.01
N LYS A 88 -8.85 10.25 13.26
CA LYS A 88 -8.10 9.50 14.27
C LYS A 88 -7.92 8.01 13.93
N TYR A 89 -8.95 7.36 13.39
CA TYR A 89 -8.97 5.90 13.21
C TYR A 89 -8.52 5.47 11.83
N VAL A 90 -8.85 6.24 10.80
CA VAL A 90 -8.48 5.93 9.42
C VAL A 90 -8.23 7.21 8.63
N THR A 91 -7.18 7.18 7.81
CA THR A 91 -6.86 8.22 6.83
C THR A 91 -6.49 7.56 5.52
N VAL A 92 -7.15 7.98 4.42
CA VAL A 92 -6.90 7.45 3.08
C VAL A 92 -6.22 8.51 2.23
N PHE A 93 -5.15 8.15 1.54
CA PHE A 93 -4.41 9.00 0.62
C PHE A 93 -4.61 8.52 -0.81
N TYR A 94 -5.27 9.32 -1.63
CA TYR A 94 -5.44 9.07 -3.07
C TYR A 94 -4.27 9.63 -3.90
N ASN A 95 -4.22 9.31 -5.18
CA ASN A 95 -3.12 9.61 -6.11
C ASN A 95 -2.48 11.00 -5.95
N ALA A 96 -3.28 12.06 -6.04
CA ALA A 96 -2.78 13.44 -5.98
C ALA A 96 -2.52 13.95 -4.55
N GLN A 97 -2.87 13.16 -3.53
CA GLN A 97 -2.84 13.57 -2.13
C GLN A 97 -1.59 13.15 -1.39
N LEU A 98 -0.72 12.34 -2.01
CA LEU A 98 0.47 11.82 -1.38
C LEU A 98 1.65 11.77 -2.35
N GLY A 99 2.59 12.69 -2.18
CA GLY A 99 3.77 12.79 -3.00
C GLY A 99 3.48 13.07 -4.47
N LEU A 100 4.32 12.53 -5.34
CA LEU A 100 4.22 12.66 -6.80
C LEU A 100 4.00 11.27 -7.41
N TYR A 101 2.87 10.64 -7.12
CA TYR A 101 2.55 9.34 -7.71
C TYR A 101 2.44 9.45 -9.23
N PRO A 102 3.18 8.62 -10.03
CA PRO A 102 3.14 8.67 -11.48
C PRO A 102 1.99 7.84 -12.00
N TYR A 103 1.16 8.40 -12.90
CA TYR A 103 0.08 7.64 -13.54
C TYR A 103 -0.39 8.29 -14.84
N PHE A 104 -1.02 7.49 -15.71
CA PHE A 104 -1.75 7.96 -16.88
C PHE A 104 -3.23 8.17 -16.55
N THR A 105 -3.84 9.19 -17.16
CA THR A 105 -5.28 9.47 -17.00
C THR A 105 -6.14 8.83 -18.07
N ASN A 106 -5.52 8.28 -19.11
CA ASN A 106 -6.20 7.57 -20.18
C ASN A 106 -5.41 6.35 -20.64
N GLU A 107 -6.10 5.43 -21.29
CA GLU A 107 -5.54 4.15 -21.77
C GLU A 107 -4.56 4.34 -22.94
N GLN A 108 -4.57 5.49 -23.61
CA GLN A 108 -3.64 5.84 -24.69
C GLN A 108 -2.30 6.37 -24.18
N GLY A 109 -2.20 6.69 -22.88
CA GLY A 109 -0.99 7.23 -22.25
C GLY A 109 -0.60 8.62 -22.79
N THR A 110 -1.55 9.38 -23.35
CA THR A 110 -1.29 10.74 -23.89
C THR A 110 -1.25 11.79 -22.80
N ASN A 111 -1.98 11.57 -21.70
CA ASN A 111 -2.00 12.46 -20.57
C ASN A 111 -1.40 11.75 -19.36
N SER A 112 -0.31 12.31 -18.81
CA SER A 112 0.40 11.74 -17.69
C SER A 112 0.57 12.73 -16.54
N TYR A 113 0.59 12.19 -15.32
CA TYR A 113 1.03 12.89 -14.13
C TYR A 113 2.38 12.35 -13.68
N ASN A 114 3.28 13.25 -13.29
CA ASN A 114 4.58 12.93 -12.70
C ASN A 114 5.41 11.92 -13.54
N GLY A 115 5.36 12.04 -14.87
CA GLY A 115 6.06 11.15 -15.80
C GLY A 115 5.26 9.90 -16.20
N GLY A 116 4.10 9.65 -15.63
CA GLY A 116 3.19 8.55 -16.00
C GLY A 116 3.60 7.18 -15.47
N MET A 117 4.89 6.90 -15.35
CA MET A 117 5.44 5.57 -15.03
C MET A 117 6.46 5.61 -13.91
N PRO A 118 6.62 4.53 -13.13
CA PRO A 118 7.61 4.47 -12.05
C PRO A 118 9.05 4.67 -12.52
N GLN A 119 9.40 4.30 -13.77
CA GLN A 119 10.74 4.49 -14.33
C GLN A 119 11.11 5.97 -14.55
N LEU A 120 10.13 6.86 -14.67
CA LEU A 120 10.34 8.28 -15.02
C LEU A 120 10.22 9.22 -13.82
N ILE A 121 10.00 8.69 -12.63
CA ILE A 121 9.78 9.53 -11.45
C ILE A 121 11.06 10.12 -10.88
N ASN A 122 10.97 11.35 -10.41
CA ASN A 122 11.96 11.89 -9.48
C ASN A 122 11.61 11.46 -8.05
N LEU A 123 12.21 10.35 -7.61
CA LEU A 123 11.94 9.77 -6.30
C LEU A 123 12.22 10.74 -5.14
N ALA A 124 13.30 11.53 -5.23
CA ALA A 124 13.65 12.48 -4.17
C ALA A 124 12.57 13.58 -4.03
N ALA A 125 12.11 14.14 -5.15
CA ALA A 125 11.04 15.12 -5.16
C ALA A 125 9.71 14.52 -4.67
N HIS A 126 9.44 13.25 -5.03
CA HIS A 126 8.28 12.53 -4.54
C HIS A 126 8.30 12.41 -3.02
N LEU A 127 9.40 11.93 -2.44
CA LEU A 127 9.52 11.72 -0.99
C LEU A 127 9.46 13.04 -0.22
N ASP A 128 10.06 14.12 -0.74
CA ASP A 128 9.99 15.44 -0.11
C ASP A 128 8.56 15.97 -0.09
N LYS A 129 7.83 15.88 -1.20
CA LYS A 129 6.39 16.25 -1.22
C LYS A 129 5.57 15.36 -0.30
N MET A 130 5.81 14.05 -0.32
CA MET A 130 5.10 13.07 0.49
C MET A 130 5.23 13.38 1.99
N LYS A 131 6.43 13.78 2.45
CA LYS A 131 6.65 14.22 3.83
C LYS A 131 5.71 15.36 4.22
N ARG A 132 5.60 16.39 3.37
CA ARG A 132 4.71 17.54 3.62
C ARG A 132 3.24 17.12 3.63
N ASP A 133 2.85 16.25 2.70
CA ASP A 133 1.46 15.79 2.58
C ASP A 133 1.04 14.98 3.82
N ILE A 134 1.91 14.09 4.31
CA ILE A 134 1.64 13.33 5.54
C ILE A 134 1.48 14.24 6.74
N ILE A 135 2.41 15.17 6.95
CA ILE A 135 2.36 16.09 8.10
C ILE A 135 1.07 16.94 8.06
N LYS A 136 0.67 17.38 6.86
CA LYS A 136 -0.55 18.18 6.67
C LYS A 136 -1.82 17.36 6.93
N LYS A 137 -1.88 16.12 6.45
CA LYS A 137 -3.09 15.29 6.49
C LYS A 137 -3.25 14.51 7.78
N ILE A 138 -2.14 14.16 8.40
CA ILE A 138 -2.05 13.55 9.73
C ILE A 138 -1.19 14.46 10.61
N PRO A 139 -1.77 15.53 11.20
CA PRO A 139 -1.00 16.50 12.00
C PRO A 139 -0.52 15.91 13.32
N ASP A 140 -1.22 14.94 13.89
CA ASP A 140 -0.86 14.28 15.14
C ASP A 140 0.40 13.43 14.98
N PRO A 141 1.52 13.74 15.68
CA PRO A 141 2.74 12.94 15.62
C PRO A 141 2.57 11.55 16.24
N ASP A 142 1.63 11.38 17.15
CA ASP A 142 1.33 10.14 17.85
C ASP A 142 0.19 9.35 17.20
N TYR A 143 -0.16 9.68 15.94
CA TYR A 143 -1.17 8.98 15.19
C TYR A 143 -0.90 7.47 15.16
N ASN A 144 -1.87 6.69 15.61
CA ASN A 144 -1.82 5.22 15.71
C ASN A 144 -2.98 4.54 14.95
N GLY A 145 -3.66 5.26 14.06
CA GLY A 145 -4.73 4.72 13.24
C GLY A 145 -4.22 4.05 11.94
N LEU A 146 -5.18 3.64 11.09
CA LEU A 146 -4.91 3.09 9.77
C LEU A 146 -4.59 4.23 8.78
N ALA A 147 -3.44 4.18 8.14
CA ALA A 147 -3.04 5.09 7.07
C ALA A 147 -2.95 4.30 5.76
N ILE A 148 -3.92 4.50 4.88
CA ILE A 148 -4.09 3.71 3.66
C ILE A 148 -3.63 4.53 2.47
N ILE A 149 -2.70 3.98 1.70
CA ILE A 149 -2.23 4.54 0.43
C ILE A 149 -3.03 3.88 -0.69
N ASP A 150 -3.91 4.65 -1.34
CA ASP A 150 -4.79 4.18 -2.40
C ASP A 150 -4.28 4.64 -3.77
N TRP A 151 -3.29 3.90 -4.27
CA TRP A 151 -2.68 4.11 -5.58
C TRP A 151 -3.05 2.97 -6.51
N GLU A 152 -3.93 3.23 -7.47
CA GLU A 152 -4.49 2.21 -8.34
C GLU A 152 -4.12 2.36 -9.82
N GLY A 153 -3.31 3.34 -10.18
CA GLY A 153 -2.92 3.58 -11.58
C GLY A 153 -2.29 2.34 -12.21
N TRP A 154 -1.29 1.79 -11.55
CA TRP A 154 -0.58 0.58 -11.97
C TRP A 154 -0.41 -0.40 -10.79
N ARG A 155 0.03 -1.62 -11.11
CA ARG A 155 0.42 -2.64 -10.14
C ARG A 155 1.94 -2.84 -10.20
N PRO A 156 2.64 -3.10 -9.07
CA PRO A 156 4.11 -3.21 -9.05
C PRO A 156 4.65 -4.41 -9.83
N THR A 157 3.83 -5.42 -10.04
CA THR A 157 4.20 -6.61 -10.83
C THR A 157 3.72 -6.47 -12.27
N TRP A 158 4.59 -6.83 -13.23
CA TRP A 158 4.35 -6.69 -14.65
C TRP A 158 3.03 -7.31 -15.10
N GLU A 159 2.82 -8.58 -14.73
CA GLU A 159 1.67 -9.37 -15.17
C GLU A 159 0.31 -8.85 -14.64
N ARG A 160 0.35 -8.01 -13.61
CA ARG A 160 -0.85 -7.42 -13.03
C ARG A 160 -1.33 -6.17 -13.76
N ASN A 161 -0.55 -5.67 -14.70
CA ASN A 161 -0.93 -4.54 -15.55
C ASN A 161 -1.62 -5.03 -16.83
N PHE A 162 -2.80 -5.62 -16.70
CA PHE A 162 -3.65 -6.09 -17.79
C PHE A 162 -4.81 -5.12 -18.08
N ASP A 163 -5.62 -5.38 -19.10
CA ASP A 163 -6.72 -4.54 -19.57
C ASP A 163 -6.29 -3.06 -19.77
N SER A 164 -6.98 -2.13 -19.14
CA SER A 164 -6.67 -0.70 -19.22
C SER A 164 -5.27 -0.33 -18.71
N LYS A 165 -4.66 -1.19 -17.88
CA LYS A 165 -3.31 -0.98 -17.37
C LYS A 165 -2.20 -1.47 -18.29
N ARG A 166 -2.51 -2.12 -19.42
CA ARG A 166 -1.51 -2.51 -20.45
C ARG A 166 -0.69 -1.36 -20.98
N ILE A 167 -1.20 -0.14 -20.87
CA ILE A 167 -0.47 1.06 -21.24
C ILE A 167 0.88 1.17 -20.53
N TYR A 168 0.98 0.73 -19.27
CA TYR A 168 2.25 0.75 -18.53
C TYR A 168 3.27 -0.25 -19.09
N GLN A 169 2.81 -1.42 -19.55
CA GLN A 169 3.68 -2.37 -20.25
C GLN A 169 4.14 -1.79 -21.59
N SER A 170 3.22 -1.29 -22.42
CA SER A 170 3.53 -0.75 -23.74
C SER A 170 4.52 0.42 -23.65
N ARG A 171 4.28 1.37 -22.76
CA ARG A 171 5.18 2.53 -22.57
C ARG A 171 6.54 2.14 -21.99
N SER A 172 6.60 1.09 -21.15
CA SER A 172 7.88 0.58 -20.66
C SER A 172 8.69 -0.08 -21.78
N VAL A 173 8.02 -0.80 -22.68
CA VAL A 173 8.66 -1.38 -23.88
C VAL A 173 9.19 -0.29 -24.80
N GLU A 174 8.38 0.75 -25.09
CA GLU A 174 8.81 1.90 -25.88
C GLU A 174 10.07 2.56 -25.28
N LEU A 175 10.11 2.78 -23.95
CA LEU A 175 11.27 3.37 -23.29
C LEU A 175 12.57 2.58 -23.48
N VAL A 176 12.47 1.25 -23.44
CA VAL A 176 13.64 0.39 -23.63
C VAL A 176 14.02 0.30 -25.11
N GLN A 177 13.01 0.23 -26.01
CA GLN A 177 13.24 0.20 -27.45
C GLN A 177 13.96 1.48 -27.93
N ASP A 178 13.59 2.63 -27.38
CA ASP A 178 14.24 3.92 -27.72
C ASP A 178 15.71 3.96 -27.28
N LYS A 179 16.04 3.30 -26.17
CA LYS A 179 17.44 3.19 -25.68
C LYS A 179 18.26 2.16 -26.44
N HIS A 180 17.61 1.12 -26.97
CA HIS A 180 18.23 -0.07 -27.57
C HIS A 180 17.53 -0.46 -28.86
N PRO A 181 17.57 0.39 -29.92
CA PRO A 181 16.83 0.16 -31.14
C PRO A 181 17.30 -1.11 -31.90
N GLU A 182 18.52 -1.58 -31.61
CA GLU A 182 19.13 -2.77 -32.20
C GLU A 182 18.75 -4.09 -31.50
N TRP A 183 18.08 -4.02 -30.35
CA TRP A 183 17.72 -5.25 -29.62
C TRP A 183 16.56 -5.99 -30.26
N SER A 184 16.53 -7.30 -30.07
CA SER A 184 15.33 -8.09 -30.37
C SER A 184 14.16 -7.67 -29.46
N MET A 185 12.95 -7.75 -29.97
CA MET A 185 11.75 -7.41 -29.20
C MET A 185 11.64 -8.24 -27.90
N GLU A 186 12.09 -9.49 -27.92
CA GLU A 186 12.13 -10.36 -26.74
C GLU A 186 13.01 -9.77 -25.63
N ASN A 187 14.24 -9.33 -25.98
CA ASN A 187 15.16 -8.71 -25.04
C ASN A 187 14.62 -7.37 -24.51
N VAL A 188 13.98 -6.59 -25.38
CA VAL A 188 13.36 -5.31 -25.02
C VAL A 188 12.24 -5.51 -24.00
N ILE A 189 11.35 -6.48 -24.22
CA ILE A 189 10.22 -6.78 -23.32
C ILE A 189 10.75 -7.28 -21.96
N GLU A 190 11.73 -8.16 -21.97
CA GLU A 190 12.30 -8.70 -20.72
C GLU A 190 12.98 -7.60 -19.88
N GLU A 191 13.73 -6.70 -20.52
CA GLU A 191 14.36 -5.56 -19.82
C GLU A 191 13.32 -4.55 -19.33
N ALA A 192 12.29 -4.26 -20.16
CA ALA A 192 11.19 -3.39 -19.77
C ALA A 192 10.47 -3.90 -18.52
N ARG A 193 10.23 -5.20 -18.45
CA ARG A 193 9.64 -5.86 -17.27
C ARG A 193 10.52 -5.66 -16.03
N LYS A 194 11.82 -5.94 -16.15
CA LYS A 194 12.78 -5.80 -15.04
C LYS A 194 12.90 -4.35 -14.55
N GLU A 195 13.05 -3.40 -15.47
CA GLU A 195 13.11 -1.97 -15.11
C GLU A 195 11.83 -1.51 -14.41
N PHE A 196 10.67 -1.88 -14.95
CA PHE A 196 9.38 -1.52 -14.38
C PHE A 196 9.22 -2.06 -12.95
N GLU A 197 9.35 -3.37 -12.77
CA GLU A 197 9.15 -4.01 -11.47
C GLU A 197 10.15 -3.50 -10.42
N ARG A 198 11.42 -3.34 -10.80
CA ARG A 198 12.44 -2.78 -9.92
C ARG A 198 12.12 -1.36 -9.46
N THR A 199 11.73 -0.49 -10.40
CA THR A 199 11.44 0.91 -10.07
C THR A 199 10.14 1.07 -9.32
N ALA A 200 9.11 0.29 -9.67
CA ALA A 200 7.84 0.23 -8.95
C ALA A 200 8.04 -0.20 -7.49
N ARG A 201 8.83 -1.26 -7.28
CA ARG A 201 9.19 -1.74 -5.95
C ARG A 201 9.93 -0.68 -5.14
N VAL A 202 10.99 -0.09 -5.69
CA VAL A 202 11.76 0.97 -5.02
C VAL A 202 10.86 2.15 -4.64
N PHE A 203 9.95 2.54 -5.53
CA PHE A 203 9.00 3.63 -5.30
C PHE A 203 8.07 3.32 -4.11
N MET A 204 7.43 2.16 -4.11
CA MET A 204 6.48 1.78 -3.06
C MET A 204 7.18 1.55 -1.72
N GLU A 205 8.29 0.81 -1.69
CA GLU A 205 9.05 0.53 -0.46
C GLU A 205 9.62 1.83 0.16
N SER A 206 10.15 2.74 -0.65
CA SER A 206 10.65 4.02 -0.16
C SER A 206 9.54 4.89 0.42
N SER A 207 8.37 4.88 -0.22
CA SER A 207 7.19 5.62 0.23
C SER A 207 6.71 5.11 1.60
N ILE A 208 6.49 3.81 1.75
CA ILE A 208 6.00 3.27 3.03
C ILE A 208 7.05 3.38 4.14
N LYS A 209 8.33 3.27 3.80
CA LYS A 209 9.44 3.48 4.75
C LYS A 209 9.44 4.91 5.28
N LEU A 210 9.33 5.90 4.40
CA LEU A 210 9.23 7.31 4.81
C LEU A 210 7.98 7.57 5.65
N ALA A 211 6.84 7.02 5.25
CA ALA A 211 5.58 7.18 5.98
C ALA A 211 5.69 6.69 7.43
N ARG A 212 6.29 5.51 7.62
CA ARG A 212 6.56 4.94 8.96
C ARG A 212 7.58 5.74 9.77
N GLN A 213 8.53 6.42 9.13
CA GLN A 213 9.44 7.34 9.84
C GLN A 213 8.73 8.59 10.35
N ILE A 214 7.75 9.10 9.60
CA ILE A 214 7.05 10.35 9.95
C ILE A 214 5.94 10.11 10.98
N ARG A 215 5.25 8.97 10.89
CA ARG A 215 4.19 8.53 11.81
C ARG A 215 4.43 7.08 12.22
N PRO A 216 5.37 6.86 13.15
CA PRO A 216 5.86 5.50 13.47
C PRO A 216 4.81 4.62 14.14
N LYS A 217 3.83 5.20 14.83
CA LYS A 217 2.74 4.45 15.49
C LYS A 217 1.59 4.15 14.52
N GLY A 218 1.52 4.82 13.36
CA GLY A 218 0.51 4.59 12.34
C GLY A 218 0.68 3.24 11.66
N LEU A 219 -0.44 2.59 11.38
CA LEU A 219 -0.49 1.33 10.64
C LEU A 219 -0.61 1.65 9.14
N TRP A 220 0.52 1.64 8.46
CA TRP A 220 0.62 1.99 7.05
C TRP A 220 0.47 0.78 6.15
N GLY A 221 -0.32 0.93 5.08
CA GLY A 221 -0.50 -0.09 4.06
C GLY A 221 -1.00 0.49 2.75
N PHE A 222 -0.86 -0.32 1.68
CA PHE A 222 -1.43 0.00 0.39
C PHE A 222 -2.81 -0.65 0.25
N TYR A 223 -3.75 0.09 -0.37
CA TYR A 223 -5.04 -0.46 -0.72
C TYR A 223 -4.89 -1.59 -1.75
N GLY A 224 -5.65 -2.68 -1.56
CA GLY A 224 -5.63 -3.83 -2.46
C GLY A 224 -4.44 -4.77 -2.29
N PHE A 225 -3.62 -4.65 -1.23
CA PHE A 225 -2.52 -5.56 -0.95
C PHE A 225 -2.73 -6.32 0.36
N PRO A 226 -2.31 -7.60 0.43
CA PRO A 226 -1.89 -8.45 -0.70
C PRO A 226 -3.05 -8.78 -1.65
N ASP A 227 -2.74 -8.85 -2.93
CA ASP A 227 -3.72 -9.08 -3.98
C ASP A 227 -3.60 -10.50 -4.55
N CYS A 228 -4.70 -11.25 -4.51
CA CYS A 228 -4.76 -12.64 -4.96
C CYS A 228 -5.67 -12.76 -6.19
N PHE A 229 -5.09 -12.61 -7.38
CA PHE A 229 -5.80 -12.80 -8.64
C PHE A 229 -5.73 -14.25 -9.15
N GLY A 230 -6.75 -14.65 -9.90
CA GLY A 230 -6.81 -15.99 -10.51
C GLY A 230 -7.49 -17.04 -9.63
N SER A 231 -8.03 -16.64 -8.48
CA SER A 231 -9.00 -17.47 -7.79
C SER A 231 -10.35 -17.38 -8.51
N ASN A 232 -10.84 -18.48 -9.03
CA ASN A 232 -12.27 -18.60 -9.32
C ASN A 232 -13.01 -18.87 -8.01
N GLU A 233 -14.34 -18.75 -8.00
CA GLU A 233 -15.20 -18.92 -6.80
C GLU A 233 -14.97 -20.24 -6.04
N THR A 234 -14.31 -21.20 -6.67
CA THR A 234 -14.05 -22.53 -6.11
C THR A 234 -12.59 -22.75 -5.66
N ASN A 235 -11.66 -21.84 -5.98
CA ASN A 235 -10.26 -22.01 -5.65
C ASN A 235 -9.59 -20.68 -5.24
N TYR A 236 -9.61 -20.39 -3.94
CA TYR A 236 -9.01 -19.20 -3.33
C TYR A 236 -7.50 -19.30 -3.08
N ARG A 237 -6.78 -20.08 -3.85
CA ARG A 237 -5.32 -20.16 -3.72
C ARG A 237 -4.66 -19.14 -4.63
N CYS A 238 -3.90 -18.23 -4.06
CA CYS A 238 -2.91 -17.48 -4.81
C CYS A 238 -1.90 -18.45 -5.39
N SER A 239 -1.49 -18.26 -6.63
CA SER A 239 -0.35 -19.04 -7.15
C SER A 239 0.89 -18.72 -6.29
N ASP A 240 1.70 -19.71 -5.97
CA ASP A 240 2.89 -19.53 -5.15
C ASP A 240 3.87 -18.48 -5.73
N ASP A 241 3.92 -18.37 -7.06
CA ASP A 241 4.76 -17.39 -7.75
C ASP A 241 4.30 -15.96 -7.55
N VAL A 242 2.99 -15.72 -7.42
CA VAL A 242 2.42 -14.40 -7.15
C VAL A 242 2.52 -14.04 -5.68
N SER A 243 2.38 -15.04 -4.79
CA SER A 243 2.51 -14.84 -3.34
C SER A 243 3.92 -14.44 -2.93
N LYS A 244 4.96 -14.95 -3.61
CA LYS A 244 6.37 -14.63 -3.30
C LYS A 244 6.78 -13.19 -3.63
N VAL A 245 6.05 -12.50 -4.48
CA VAL A 245 6.34 -11.10 -4.88
C VAL A 245 5.71 -10.11 -3.91
N HIS A 246 4.74 -10.54 -3.09
CA HIS A 246 3.99 -9.66 -2.18
C HIS A 246 4.36 -9.82 -0.69
N HIS A 247 5.35 -10.66 -0.40
CA HIS A 247 5.97 -10.86 0.91
C HIS A 247 7.43 -10.40 0.88
#